data_d2f70a862c5baa81467068c20ed71989
#
_entry.id   d2f70a862c5baa81467068c20ed71989
#
_cell.length_a   1.000
_cell.length_b   1.000
_cell.length_c   1.000
_cell.angle_alpha   90.00
_cell.angle_beta   90.00
_cell.angle_gamma   90.00
#
_symmetry.space_group_name_H-M   'P 1'
#
loop_
_entity.id
_entity.type
_entity.pdbx_description
1 polymer ?
#
loop_
_entity_poly.entity_id
_entity_poly.type
_entity_poly.pdbx_seq_one_letter_code
_entity_poly.pdbx_strand_id
1 'polypeptide(L)'
;MFKQLLSGLFSTGQGLSISDVDQALKEKNTVLLDVREVDEFISGHIPQAINQPLSQLDQFKGDKTKHYLIICQSGMRSQRATDYLTSQGYQAINVKDGMNAWTGDII
;
A
#
# COMPACT_ATOMS: atom_id res chain seq x y z
N MET A 1 -10.62 -17.28 17.12
CA MET A 1 -9.94 -16.03 17.38
C MET A 1 -9.45 -15.40 16.10
N PHE A 2 -9.85 -14.20 15.85
CA PHE A 2 -9.42 -13.50 14.67
C PHE A 2 -7.93 -13.13 14.75
N LYS A 3 -7.20 -13.43 13.70
CA LYS A 3 -5.79 -13.12 13.63
C LYS A 3 -5.54 -12.06 12.57
N GLN A 4 -4.81 -11.04 12.94
CA GLN A 4 -4.51 -9.97 12.00
C GLN A 4 -3.48 -10.43 10.97
N LEU A 5 -3.85 -10.28 9.70
CA LEU A 5 -3.00 -10.63 8.59
C LEU A 5 -1.69 -9.85 8.60
N LEU A 6 -1.79 -8.53 8.83
CA LEU A 6 -0.66 -7.63 8.65
C LEU A 6 0.43 -7.79 9.70
N SER A 7 0.08 -8.13 10.94
CA SER A 7 1.09 -8.21 12.01
C SER A 7 2.17 -9.24 11.70
N GLY A 8 1.78 -10.38 11.12
CA GLY A 8 2.75 -11.39 10.72
C GLY A 8 3.66 -10.94 9.59
N LEU A 9 3.09 -10.20 8.62
CA LEU A 9 3.85 -9.72 7.48
C LEU A 9 4.86 -8.64 7.87
N PHE A 10 4.51 -7.76 8.80
CA PHE A 10 5.45 -6.74 9.28
C PHE A 10 6.64 -7.37 9.98
N SER A 11 6.43 -8.45 10.71
CA SER A 11 7.54 -9.10 11.40
C SER A 11 8.45 -9.89 10.47
N THR A 12 7.95 -10.36 9.31
CA THR A 12 8.77 -11.10 8.35
C THR A 12 9.38 -10.23 7.27
N GLY A 13 8.86 -9.01 7.09
CA GLY A 13 9.32 -8.13 6.03
C GLY A 13 8.85 -8.53 4.64
N GLN A 14 7.95 -9.50 4.52
CA GLN A 14 7.43 -9.93 3.24
C GLN A 14 6.36 -8.99 2.72
N GLY A 15 6.19 -8.94 1.40
CA GLY A 15 5.12 -8.15 0.78
C GLY A 15 3.76 -8.80 0.94
N LEU A 16 2.71 -8.03 0.68
CA LEU A 16 1.34 -8.49 0.74
C LEU A 16 0.91 -8.96 -0.65
N SER A 17 0.27 -10.12 -0.72
CA SER A 17 -0.31 -10.59 -1.97
C SER A 17 -1.50 -9.71 -2.37
N ILE A 18 -1.66 -9.47 -3.68
CA ILE A 18 -2.79 -8.68 -4.18
C ILE A 18 -4.14 -9.29 -3.76
N SER A 19 -4.22 -10.61 -3.66
CA SER A 19 -5.46 -11.28 -3.26
C SER A 19 -5.84 -11.02 -1.80
N ASP A 20 -4.92 -10.52 -0.99
CA ASP A 20 -5.16 -10.25 0.43
C ASP A 20 -5.47 -8.79 0.73
N VAL A 21 -5.47 -7.92 -0.28
CA VAL A 21 -5.67 -6.48 -0.07
C VAL A 21 -7.04 -6.18 0.56
N ASP A 22 -8.11 -6.78 0.02
CA ASP A 22 -9.46 -6.54 0.55
C ASP A 22 -9.56 -6.93 2.02
N GLN A 23 -8.99 -8.08 2.38
CA GLN A 23 -9.02 -8.54 3.77
C GLN A 23 -8.19 -7.63 4.66
N ALA A 24 -7.03 -7.21 4.19
CA ALA A 24 -6.15 -6.33 4.95
C ALA A 24 -6.81 -4.97 5.21
N LEU A 25 -7.57 -4.45 4.25
CA LEU A 25 -8.25 -3.16 4.40
C LEU A 25 -9.37 -3.19 5.43
N LYS A 26 -9.80 -4.37 5.85
CA LYS A 26 -10.77 -4.49 6.93
C LYS A 26 -10.15 -4.37 8.31
N GLU A 27 -8.84 -4.44 8.41
CA GLU A 27 -8.15 -4.28 9.68
C GLU A 27 -8.09 -2.82 10.08
N LYS A 28 -8.17 -2.58 11.39
CA LYS A 28 -8.15 -1.23 11.94
C LYS A 28 -6.90 -0.47 11.52
N ASN A 29 -7.07 0.83 11.31
CA ASN A 29 -5.96 1.74 11.08
C ASN A 29 -5.11 1.34 9.85
N THR A 30 -5.76 0.81 8.84
CA THR A 30 -5.09 0.37 7.62
C THR A 30 -5.46 1.30 6.46
N VAL A 31 -4.45 1.78 5.75
CA VAL A 31 -4.60 2.73 4.66
C VAL A 31 -3.89 2.17 3.43
N LEU A 32 -4.54 2.29 2.27
CA LEU A 32 -3.93 1.90 1.00
C LEU A 32 -3.43 3.17 0.29
N LEU A 33 -2.12 3.25 0.09
CA LEU A 33 -1.50 4.35 -0.64
C LEU A 33 -1.11 3.89 -2.03
N ASP A 34 -1.66 4.56 -3.04
CA ASP A 34 -1.29 4.32 -4.43
C ASP A 34 -0.21 5.34 -4.78
N VAL A 35 1.01 4.84 -5.02
CA VAL A 35 2.17 5.72 -5.26
C VAL A 35 2.42 5.95 -6.74
N ARG A 36 1.46 5.57 -7.60
CA ARG A 36 1.54 5.95 -9.02
C ARG A 36 1.36 7.46 -9.14
N GLU A 37 1.75 8.01 -10.27
CA GLU A 37 1.57 9.43 -10.49
C GLU A 37 0.09 9.76 -10.71
N VAL A 38 -0.25 11.04 -10.58
CA VAL A 38 -1.64 11.49 -10.56
C VAL A 38 -2.42 11.06 -11.80
N ASP A 39 -1.83 11.15 -12.98
CA ASP A 39 -2.50 10.78 -14.23
C ASP A 39 -2.81 9.27 -14.30
N GLU A 40 -1.91 8.44 -13.78
CA GLU A 40 -2.17 7.00 -13.67
C GLU A 40 -3.32 6.72 -12.71
N PHE A 41 -3.30 7.38 -11.56
CA PHE A 41 -4.33 7.21 -10.54
C PHE A 41 -5.70 7.61 -11.07
N ILE A 42 -5.78 8.76 -11.73
CA ILE A 42 -7.04 9.26 -12.28
C ILE A 42 -7.60 8.33 -13.35
N SER A 43 -6.74 7.68 -14.12
CA SER A 43 -7.21 6.79 -15.19
C SER A 43 -7.86 5.50 -14.67
N GLY A 44 -7.73 5.23 -13.37
CA GLY A 44 -8.38 4.08 -12.74
C GLY A 44 -7.61 3.64 -11.51
N HIS A 45 -8.30 3.50 -10.38
CA HIS A 45 -7.67 3.12 -9.12
C HIS A 45 -8.64 2.34 -8.24
N ILE A 46 -8.08 1.67 -7.23
CA ILE A 46 -8.87 0.96 -6.23
C ILE A 46 -9.65 2.00 -5.42
N PRO A 47 -10.97 1.83 -5.24
CA PRO A 47 -11.80 2.87 -4.60
C PRO A 47 -11.32 3.34 -3.23
N GLN A 48 -10.74 2.47 -2.43
CA GLN A 48 -10.28 2.81 -1.09
C GLN A 48 -8.89 3.48 -1.08
N ALA A 49 -8.22 3.54 -2.22
CA ALA A 49 -6.84 4.04 -2.27
C ALA A 49 -6.77 5.56 -2.18
N ILE A 50 -5.72 6.03 -1.52
CA ILE A 50 -5.36 7.45 -1.49
C ILE A 50 -4.13 7.60 -2.37
N ASN A 51 -4.13 8.58 -3.25
CA ASN A 51 -2.98 8.82 -4.12
C ASN A 51 -1.89 9.59 -3.37
N GLN A 52 -0.71 8.99 -3.30
CA GLN A 52 0.49 9.62 -2.78
C GLN A 52 1.60 9.39 -3.78
N PRO A 53 1.75 10.24 -4.80
CA PRO A 53 2.74 10.01 -5.86
C PRO A 53 4.15 9.82 -5.32
N LEU A 54 4.86 8.85 -5.89
CA LEU A 54 6.24 8.58 -5.49
C LEU A 54 7.11 9.83 -5.63
N SER A 55 6.85 10.64 -6.65
CA SER A 55 7.60 11.87 -6.90
C SER A 55 7.47 12.90 -5.77
N GLN A 56 6.47 12.74 -4.90
CA GLN A 56 6.21 13.65 -3.79
C GLN A 56 6.23 12.93 -2.45
N LEU A 57 6.81 11.75 -2.41
CA LEU A 57 6.77 10.92 -1.20
C LEU A 57 7.52 11.55 -0.02
N ASP A 58 8.55 12.33 -0.31
CA ASP A 58 9.32 13.04 0.73
C ASP A 58 8.48 14.07 1.49
N GLN A 59 7.35 14.46 0.93
CA GLN A 59 6.41 15.41 1.57
C GLN A 59 5.33 14.70 2.39
N PHE A 60 5.29 13.37 2.34
CA PHE A 60 4.27 12.61 3.04
C PHE A 60 4.40 12.77 4.54
N LYS A 61 3.29 13.11 5.19
CA LYS A 61 3.20 13.20 6.65
C LYS A 61 1.96 12.44 7.08
N GLY A 62 2.19 11.23 7.54
CA GLY A 62 1.11 10.36 7.96
C GLY A 62 1.15 10.10 9.46
N ASP A 63 0.25 9.23 9.88
CA ASP A 63 0.14 8.77 11.25
C ASP A 63 0.94 7.48 11.41
N LYS A 64 1.96 7.51 12.25
CA LYS A 64 2.86 6.35 12.42
C LYS A 64 2.23 5.20 13.19
N THR A 65 1.02 5.40 13.72
CA THR A 65 0.28 4.29 14.35
C THR A 65 -0.53 3.49 13.35
N LYS A 66 -0.61 3.94 12.10
CA LYS A 66 -1.36 3.23 11.06
C LYS A 66 -0.47 2.26 10.29
N HIS A 67 -1.15 1.32 9.62
CA HIS A 67 -0.52 0.38 8.69
C HIS A 67 -0.76 0.87 7.27
N TYR A 68 0.30 1.03 6.50
CA TYR A 68 0.21 1.53 5.13
C TYR A 68 0.50 0.41 4.15
N LEU A 69 -0.48 0.11 3.30
CA LEU A 69 -0.30 -0.81 2.18
C LEU A 69 0.09 0.05 0.99
N ILE A 70 1.18 -0.28 0.33
CA ILE A 70 1.75 0.55 -0.72
C ILE A 70 1.60 -0.17 -2.06
N ILE A 71 0.89 0.44 -3.00
CA ILE A 71 0.63 -0.17 -4.31
C ILE A 71 1.09 0.75 -5.45
N CYS A 72 1.59 0.16 -6.51
CA CYS A 72 1.86 0.83 -7.77
C CYS A 72 1.39 -0.06 -8.92
N GLN A 73 1.89 0.14 -10.14
CA GLN A 73 1.43 -0.66 -11.27
C GLN A 73 1.97 -2.10 -11.22
N SER A 74 3.26 -2.29 -10.95
CA SER A 74 3.93 -3.60 -11.02
C SER A 74 4.54 -4.09 -9.71
N GLY A 75 4.58 -3.24 -8.69
CA GLY A 75 5.21 -3.56 -7.41
C GLY A 75 6.60 -2.99 -7.22
N MET A 76 7.22 -2.42 -8.25
CA MET A 76 8.60 -1.91 -8.16
C MET A 76 8.69 -0.54 -7.50
N ARG A 77 7.88 0.42 -7.95
CA ARG A 77 7.86 1.76 -7.33
C ARG A 77 7.36 1.67 -5.90
N SER A 78 6.38 0.81 -5.66
CA SER A 78 5.83 0.63 -4.32
C SER A 78 6.82 -0.01 -3.37
N GLN A 79 7.73 -0.85 -3.87
CA GLN A 79 8.80 -1.39 -3.03
C GLN A 79 9.75 -0.28 -2.59
N ARG A 80 10.12 0.62 -3.49
CA ARG A 80 10.94 1.78 -3.13
C ARG A 80 10.26 2.66 -2.10
N ALA A 81 8.96 2.91 -2.31
CA ALA A 81 8.17 3.72 -1.37
C ALA A 81 8.09 3.05 -0.01
N THR A 82 7.90 1.73 0.02
CA THR A 82 7.85 0.95 1.26
C THR A 82 9.17 1.09 2.02
N ASP A 83 10.29 0.94 1.32
CA ASP A 83 11.61 1.03 1.94
C ASP A 83 11.83 2.43 2.54
N TYR A 84 11.46 3.46 1.79
CA TYR A 84 11.59 4.83 2.26
C TYR A 84 10.73 5.09 3.49
N LEU A 85 9.45 4.72 3.43
CA LEU A 85 8.53 4.96 4.54
C LEU A 85 8.95 4.19 5.79
N THR A 86 9.41 2.96 5.61
CA THR A 86 9.92 2.17 6.73
C THR A 86 11.12 2.86 7.37
N SER A 87 12.02 3.42 6.56
CA SER A 87 13.18 4.15 7.09
C SER A 87 12.77 5.41 7.84
N GLN A 88 11.59 5.96 7.55
CA GLN A 88 11.07 7.14 8.24
C GLN A 88 10.23 6.80 9.47
N GLY A 89 10.13 5.53 9.82
CA GLY A 89 9.43 5.10 11.03
C GLY A 89 7.97 4.69 10.81
N TYR A 90 7.49 4.63 9.56
CA TYR A 90 6.14 4.18 9.27
C TYR A 90 6.07 2.67 9.15
N GLN A 91 4.91 2.11 9.47
CA GLN A 91 4.63 0.70 9.22
C GLN A 91 4.09 0.58 7.79
N ALA A 92 4.94 0.16 6.87
CA ALA A 92 4.59 0.09 5.45
C ALA A 92 4.88 -1.31 4.92
N ILE A 93 4.04 -1.78 4.00
CA ILE A 93 4.21 -3.07 3.36
C ILE A 93 3.89 -2.94 1.88
N ASN A 94 4.73 -3.54 1.04
CA ASN A 94 4.53 -3.51 -0.40
C ASN A 94 3.43 -4.48 -0.83
N VAL A 95 2.51 -4.02 -1.68
CA VAL A 95 1.53 -4.89 -2.33
C VAL A 95 2.22 -5.44 -3.59
N LYS A 96 2.51 -6.74 -3.57
CA LYS A 96 3.23 -7.38 -4.68
C LYS A 96 2.37 -7.37 -5.95
N ASP A 97 3.04 -7.26 -7.09
CA ASP A 97 2.46 -7.27 -8.44
C ASP A 97 1.51 -6.11 -8.75
N GLY A 98 1.11 -5.36 -7.76
CA GLY A 98 0.39 -4.11 -7.94
C GLY A 98 -0.89 -4.19 -8.75
N MET A 99 -1.22 -3.09 -9.40
CA MET A 99 -2.46 -2.99 -10.20
C MET A 99 -2.50 -4.00 -11.34
N ASN A 100 -1.35 -4.47 -11.82
CA ASN A 100 -1.33 -5.48 -12.89
C ASN A 100 -2.07 -6.76 -12.49
N ALA A 101 -2.10 -7.09 -11.21
CA ALA A 101 -2.75 -8.30 -10.71
C ALA A 101 -4.11 -8.03 -10.05
N TRP A 102 -4.54 -6.78 -9.97
CA TRP A 102 -5.80 -6.43 -9.33
C TRP A 102 -6.98 -6.81 -10.20
N THR A 103 -7.95 -7.51 -9.64
CA THR A 103 -9.16 -7.94 -10.35
C THR A 103 -10.45 -7.39 -9.72
N GLY A 104 -10.33 -6.55 -8.71
CA GLY A 104 -11.48 -5.96 -8.04
C GLY A 104 -11.98 -4.70 -8.70
N ASP A 105 -12.81 -3.96 -7.99
CA ASP A 105 -13.41 -2.72 -8.49
C ASP A 105 -12.38 -1.64 -8.74
N ILE A 106 -12.66 -0.82 -9.74
CA ILE A 106 -11.85 0.35 -10.10
C ILE A 106 -12.80 1.53 -10.33
N ILE A 107 -12.41 2.68 -9.88
CA ILE A 107 -13.13 3.93 -10.18
C ILE A 107 -12.22 4.95 -10.84
#